data_40434fa63e57fa91128ab1d0a3ab1a79
#
_entry.id   40434fa63e57fa91128ab1d0a3ab1a79
#
_cell.length_a   1.000
_cell.length_b   1.000
_cell.length_c   1.000
_cell.angle_alpha   90.00
_cell.angle_beta   90.00
_cell.angle_gamma   90.00
#
_symmetry.space_group_name_H-M   'P 1'
#
loop_
_entity.id
_entity.type
_entity.pdbx_description
1 polymer ?
#
loop_
_entity_poly.entity_id
_entity_poly.type
_entity_poly.pdbx_seq_one_letter_code
_entity_poly.pdbx_strand_id
1 'polypeptide(L)'
;MNEDLGVFNKEFKEIINVGDAFDLLIEDNKDILEQLQEEIGFNYVRMINVFSPDMGIFPGSKFFNWTRAYDIFEYVESLNLKPLIILNFKNFSDYEILAILTSFLEYFNDVEGLNFKNFKFQFDTKIKKDLSHEIKIILEDQYNLEVLDNCYHLFDYTNSIYDTAYMLPYIIHNSIYNLSSLYYIKAFDTLDKQVNLTNEVFFGYPGLVNSKGIKKPSYYAYYLLNMLGNTLVSIDKGFIVTKSHSEYQILLYSFNESFNNLLNFKNVDKIKKTQNVTNKLSINILNIKSNTRIIEYDINEKSGSSFDYWISMGKPKRLKKEEKEILHKSSFPKINFRYSKKSTVLNIQATLKGYSAKLIILKET
;
A
#
# COMPACT_ATOMS: atom_id res chain seq x y z
N MET A 1 19.53 -25.09 -8.22
CA MET A 1 19.90 -23.73 -7.86
C MET A 1 20.18 -23.71 -6.37
N ASN A 2 21.43 -23.53 -6.01
CA ASN A 2 21.89 -23.37 -4.62
C ASN A 2 22.54 -21.99 -4.40
N GLU A 3 22.28 -21.05 -5.28
CA GLU A 3 22.85 -19.71 -5.19
C GLU A 3 21.78 -18.79 -4.60
N ASP A 4 21.99 -18.43 -3.33
CA ASP A 4 21.24 -17.33 -2.73
C ASP A 4 21.70 -16.05 -3.45
N LEU A 5 20.73 -15.37 -4.09
CA LEU A 5 20.99 -14.10 -4.80
C LEU A 5 21.12 -12.92 -3.82
N GLY A 6 21.01 -13.16 -2.53
CA GLY A 6 21.11 -12.16 -1.47
C GLY A 6 19.80 -11.94 -0.72
N VAL A 7 19.71 -10.81 -0.04
CA VAL A 7 18.53 -10.44 0.75
C VAL A 7 17.42 -9.91 -0.16
N PHE A 8 16.21 -10.39 0.02
CA PHE A 8 15.02 -9.81 -0.59
C PHE A 8 14.54 -8.61 0.26
N ASN A 9 14.93 -7.43 -0.16
CA ASN A 9 14.52 -6.19 0.49
C ASN A 9 13.05 -5.91 0.21
N LYS A 10 12.25 -5.78 1.27
CA LYS A 10 10.82 -5.49 1.19
C LYS A 10 10.56 -3.97 1.23
N GLU A 11 11.24 -3.22 0.36
CA GLU A 11 11.16 -1.75 0.31
C GLU A 11 9.73 -1.22 0.06
N PHE A 12 8.85 -2.04 -0.53
CA PHE A 12 7.44 -1.73 -0.70
C PHE A 12 6.69 -1.53 0.63
N LYS A 13 7.27 -1.96 1.76
CA LYS A 13 6.74 -1.76 3.13
C LYS A 13 7.26 -0.50 3.80
N GLU A 14 8.14 0.24 3.15
CA GLU A 14 8.75 1.41 3.80
C GLU A 14 7.71 2.49 4.10
N ILE A 15 6.82 2.78 3.17
CA ILE A 15 5.87 3.88 3.32
C ILE A 15 4.48 3.46 2.85
N ILE A 16 3.45 3.76 3.66
CA ILE A 16 2.05 3.76 3.27
C ILE A 16 1.46 5.17 3.36
N ASN A 17 0.68 5.59 2.35
CA ASN A 17 0.00 6.88 2.41
C ASN A 17 -1.38 6.71 3.04
N VAL A 18 -1.78 7.66 3.88
CA VAL A 18 -3.16 7.74 4.39
C VAL A 18 -3.96 8.87 3.74
N GLY A 19 -3.27 9.75 3.00
CA GLY A 19 -3.88 10.94 2.43
C GLY A 19 -3.94 12.07 3.45
N ASP A 20 -5.10 12.64 3.66
CA ASP A 20 -5.29 13.75 4.60
C ASP A 20 -5.08 13.28 6.06
N ALA A 21 -4.28 14.03 6.83
CA ALA A 21 -4.06 13.71 8.24
C ALA A 21 -5.39 13.65 9.03
N PHE A 22 -6.35 14.52 8.68
CA PHE A 22 -7.67 14.53 9.29
C PHE A 22 -8.42 13.20 9.17
N ASP A 23 -8.19 12.43 8.11
CA ASP A 23 -8.83 11.13 7.89
C ASP A 23 -8.45 10.10 8.96
N LEU A 24 -7.30 10.28 9.66
CA LEU A 24 -6.90 9.43 10.79
C LEU A 24 -7.59 9.80 12.12
N LEU A 25 -8.45 10.82 12.16
CA LEU A 25 -9.37 11.07 13.27
C LEU A 25 -10.67 10.27 13.18
N ILE A 26 -10.89 9.58 12.04
CA ILE A 26 -12.07 8.77 11.77
C ILE A 26 -11.78 7.33 12.20
N GLU A 27 -12.58 6.78 13.12
CA GLU A 27 -12.35 5.46 13.71
C GLU A 27 -12.30 4.34 12.68
N ASP A 28 -13.23 4.31 11.72
CA ASP A 28 -13.23 3.30 10.65
C ASP A 28 -11.88 3.27 9.87
N ASN A 29 -11.23 4.41 9.70
CA ASN A 29 -9.93 4.52 9.02
C ASN A 29 -8.78 4.04 9.90
N LYS A 30 -8.87 4.27 11.21
CA LYS A 30 -7.93 3.74 12.18
C LYS A 30 -7.96 2.21 12.20
N ASP A 31 -9.15 1.62 12.28
CA ASP A 31 -9.33 0.16 12.25
C ASP A 31 -8.69 -0.46 10.98
N ILE A 32 -8.85 0.22 9.83
CA ILE A 32 -8.23 -0.23 8.58
C ILE A 32 -6.69 -0.14 8.65
N LEU A 33 -6.15 0.95 9.19
CA LEU A 33 -4.69 1.12 9.29
C LEU A 33 -4.08 0.11 10.27
N GLU A 34 -4.75 -0.15 11.41
CA GLU A 34 -4.36 -1.19 12.37
C GLU A 34 -4.30 -2.56 11.70
N GLN A 35 -5.36 -2.96 10.98
CA GLN A 35 -5.39 -4.21 10.25
C GLN A 35 -4.27 -4.32 9.19
N LEU A 36 -4.00 -3.23 8.46
CA LEU A 36 -2.89 -3.18 7.50
C LEU A 36 -1.54 -3.38 8.18
N GLN A 37 -1.37 -2.78 9.35
CA GLN A 37 -0.14 -2.90 10.14
C GLN A 37 0.06 -4.31 10.67
N GLU A 38 -0.98 -4.95 11.18
CA GLU A 38 -0.93 -6.34 11.64
C GLU A 38 -0.62 -7.33 10.50
N GLU A 39 -1.27 -7.17 9.34
CA GLU A 39 -1.19 -8.16 8.25
C GLU A 39 -0.02 -7.91 7.28
N ILE A 40 0.43 -6.68 7.08
CA ILE A 40 1.49 -6.32 6.14
C ILE A 40 2.71 -5.74 6.89
N GLY A 41 2.49 -4.76 7.77
CA GLY A 41 3.51 -4.09 8.57
C GLY A 41 4.37 -3.11 7.77
N PHE A 42 4.01 -1.83 7.80
CA PHE A 42 4.77 -0.72 7.21
C PHE A 42 5.71 -0.07 8.23
N ASN A 43 6.66 0.74 7.78
CA ASN A 43 7.57 1.48 8.66
C ASN A 43 7.09 2.92 8.88
N TYR A 44 6.65 3.60 7.82
CA TYR A 44 6.20 4.99 7.88
C TYR A 44 4.77 5.15 7.36
N VAL A 45 4.04 6.05 8.01
CA VAL A 45 2.76 6.57 7.51
C VAL A 45 2.98 7.96 6.95
N ARG A 46 2.78 8.11 5.64
CA ARG A 46 2.84 9.40 4.95
C ARG A 46 1.49 10.07 4.97
N MET A 47 1.47 11.33 5.42
CA MET A 47 0.26 12.14 5.52
C MET A 47 0.44 13.55 4.99
N ILE A 48 -0.62 14.11 4.44
CA ILE A 48 -0.71 15.48 3.94
C ILE A 48 -1.63 16.31 4.82
N ASN A 49 -1.62 17.64 4.63
CA ASN A 49 -2.55 18.59 5.27
C ASN A 49 -2.51 18.60 6.82
N VAL A 50 -1.39 18.21 7.44
CA VAL A 50 -1.19 18.33 8.90
C VAL A 50 -1.35 19.78 9.35
N PHE A 51 -0.94 20.74 8.51
CA PHE A 51 -0.99 22.18 8.77
C PHE A 51 -2.23 22.86 8.19
N SER A 52 -3.30 22.11 7.91
CA SER A 52 -4.54 22.64 7.35
C SER A 52 -5.49 23.19 8.41
N PRO A 53 -6.37 24.14 8.06
CA PRO A 53 -7.42 24.62 8.96
C PRO A 53 -8.34 23.50 9.50
N ASP A 54 -8.55 22.43 8.74
CA ASP A 54 -9.36 21.28 9.16
C ASP A 54 -8.78 20.57 10.38
N MET A 55 -7.46 20.66 10.58
CA MET A 55 -6.80 20.17 11.79
C MET A 55 -7.06 21.03 13.02
N GLY A 56 -7.73 22.17 12.86
CA GLY A 56 -8.11 23.06 13.97
C GLY A 56 -6.93 23.75 14.64
N ILE A 57 -5.81 23.92 13.92
CA ILE A 57 -4.59 24.56 14.44
C ILE A 57 -4.76 26.04 14.80
N PHE A 58 -5.80 26.69 14.27
CA PHE A 58 -6.14 28.09 14.54
C PHE A 58 -7.52 28.23 15.21
N PRO A 59 -7.63 28.07 16.53
CA PRO A 59 -8.94 28.11 17.22
C PRO A 59 -9.49 29.53 17.42
N GLY A 60 -9.05 30.52 16.62
CA GLY A 60 -9.44 31.92 16.78
C GLY A 60 -8.67 32.68 17.86
N SER A 61 -7.63 32.08 18.44
CA SER A 61 -6.70 32.66 19.41
C SER A 61 -5.33 32.97 18.80
N LYS A 62 -4.47 33.63 19.56
CA LYS A 62 -3.06 33.86 19.16
C LYS A 62 -2.18 32.59 19.29
N PHE A 63 -2.73 31.50 19.79
CA PHE A 63 -1.99 30.27 20.07
C PHE A 63 -2.37 29.19 19.09
N PHE A 64 -1.39 28.41 18.64
CA PHE A 64 -1.61 27.23 17.84
C PHE A 64 -2.14 26.07 18.71
N ASN A 65 -3.00 25.24 18.15
CA ASN A 65 -3.55 24.06 18.80
C ASN A 65 -3.10 22.80 18.09
N TRP A 66 -2.29 22.00 18.73
CA TRP A 66 -1.73 20.77 18.17
C TRP A 66 -2.42 19.48 18.67
N THR A 67 -3.51 19.59 19.43
CA THR A 67 -4.20 18.43 20.05
C THR A 67 -4.52 17.36 19.03
N ARG A 68 -5.15 17.70 17.89
CA ARG A 68 -5.50 16.72 16.86
C ARG A 68 -4.27 16.09 16.20
N ALA A 69 -3.22 16.84 16.00
CA ALA A 69 -1.97 16.31 15.46
C ALA A 69 -1.31 15.37 16.47
N TYR A 70 -1.34 15.70 17.76
CA TYR A 70 -0.87 14.84 18.83
C TYR A 70 -1.63 13.51 18.86
N ASP A 71 -2.96 13.53 18.86
CA ASP A 71 -3.81 12.33 18.86
C ASP A 71 -3.50 11.40 17.68
N ILE A 72 -3.24 11.99 16.49
CA ILE A 72 -2.85 11.22 15.30
C ILE A 72 -1.47 10.59 15.48
N PHE A 73 -0.49 11.33 15.95
CA PHE A 73 0.88 10.82 16.06
C PHE A 73 1.01 9.80 17.19
N GLU A 74 0.32 10.00 18.33
CA GLU A 74 0.23 9.01 19.40
C GLU A 74 -0.37 7.70 18.88
N TYR A 75 -1.48 7.78 18.14
CA TYR A 75 -2.09 6.61 17.50
C TYR A 75 -1.13 5.94 16.51
N VAL A 76 -0.47 6.68 15.64
CA VAL A 76 0.49 6.14 14.67
C VAL A 76 1.64 5.41 15.37
N GLU A 77 2.21 6.01 16.42
CA GLU A 77 3.29 5.37 17.18
C GLU A 77 2.82 4.14 17.97
N SER A 78 1.56 4.13 18.45
CA SER A 78 0.98 2.95 19.12
C SER A 78 0.95 1.71 18.21
N LEU A 79 0.90 1.91 16.90
CA LEU A 79 0.99 0.87 15.88
C LEU A 79 2.45 0.51 15.48
N ASN A 80 3.47 1.05 16.16
CA ASN A 80 4.88 0.97 15.76
C ASN A 80 5.15 1.55 14.35
N LEU A 81 4.33 2.48 13.90
CA LEU A 81 4.53 3.28 12.70
C LEU A 81 5.22 4.59 13.04
N LYS A 82 5.89 5.19 12.07
CA LYS A 82 6.56 6.48 12.21
C LYS A 82 5.90 7.51 11.30
N PRO A 83 5.68 8.75 11.77
CA PRO A 83 5.12 9.80 10.93
C PRO A 83 6.07 10.25 9.82
N LEU A 84 5.56 10.34 8.58
CA LEU A 84 6.20 11.04 7.46
C LEU A 84 5.27 12.16 7.01
N ILE A 85 5.64 13.39 7.32
CA ILE A 85 4.80 14.57 7.14
C ILE A 85 5.15 15.27 5.82
N ILE A 86 4.14 15.45 4.97
CA ILE A 86 4.30 16.31 3.79
C ILE A 86 4.13 17.75 4.19
N LEU A 87 5.18 18.53 3.97
CA LEU A 87 5.19 19.98 4.18
C LEU A 87 4.41 20.63 3.04
N ASN A 88 3.13 20.77 3.21
CA ASN A 88 2.23 21.42 2.29
C ASN A 88 1.41 22.49 3.03
N PHE A 89 1.56 23.72 2.59
CA PHE A 89 0.92 24.88 3.19
C PHE A 89 0.06 25.57 2.14
N LYS A 90 -1.25 25.58 2.34
CA LYS A 90 -2.19 26.24 1.43
C LYS A 90 -2.60 27.58 2.01
N ASN A 91 -2.50 28.63 1.21
CA ASN A 91 -3.01 29.98 1.53
C ASN A 91 -2.32 30.68 2.71
N PHE A 92 -1.07 30.33 3.02
CA PHE A 92 -0.24 31.00 4.02
C PHE A 92 0.89 31.78 3.34
N SER A 93 1.25 32.92 3.91
CA SER A 93 2.47 33.64 3.56
C SER A 93 3.71 32.92 4.10
N ASP A 94 4.89 33.20 3.52
CA ASP A 94 6.14 32.57 3.94
C ASP A 94 6.42 32.82 5.46
N TYR A 95 6.07 33.98 5.98
CA TYR A 95 6.18 34.30 7.40
C TYR A 95 5.24 33.45 8.27
N GLU A 96 3.99 33.27 7.84
CA GLU A 96 3.04 32.42 8.56
C GLU A 96 3.48 30.95 8.54
N ILE A 97 4.03 30.47 7.42
CA ILE A 97 4.55 29.10 7.30
C ILE A 97 5.66 28.86 8.32
N LEU A 98 6.61 29.78 8.42
CA LEU A 98 7.70 29.67 9.40
C LEU A 98 7.18 29.71 10.85
N ALA A 99 6.22 30.59 11.15
CA ALA A 99 5.63 30.70 12.50
C ALA A 99 4.87 29.41 12.87
N ILE A 100 4.09 28.84 11.93
CA ILE A 100 3.40 27.55 12.12
C ILE A 100 4.40 26.42 12.36
N LEU A 101 5.43 26.34 11.53
CA LEU A 101 6.44 25.28 11.62
C LEU A 101 7.22 25.38 12.92
N THR A 102 7.67 26.58 13.32
CA THR A 102 8.40 26.81 14.58
C THR A 102 7.55 26.36 15.77
N SER A 103 6.28 26.80 15.83
CA SER A 103 5.38 26.39 16.91
C SER A 103 5.15 24.86 16.94
N PHE A 104 5.06 24.22 15.77
CA PHE A 104 4.94 22.76 15.66
C PHE A 104 6.19 22.06 16.23
N LEU A 105 7.37 22.51 15.80
CA LEU A 105 8.64 21.90 16.20
C LEU A 105 8.91 22.07 17.70
N GLU A 106 8.65 23.26 18.25
CA GLU A 106 8.77 23.53 19.69
C GLU A 106 7.83 22.61 20.48
N TYR A 107 6.55 22.55 20.09
CA TYR A 107 5.57 21.72 20.79
C TYR A 107 5.95 20.24 20.80
N PHE A 108 6.25 19.66 19.63
CA PHE A 108 6.53 18.23 19.52
C PHE A 108 7.93 17.82 19.98
N ASN A 109 8.87 18.74 20.05
CA ASN A 109 10.17 18.50 20.67
C ASN A 109 10.09 18.41 22.20
N ASP A 110 9.14 19.13 22.81
CA ASP A 110 9.00 19.22 24.26
C ASP A 110 7.93 18.27 24.85
N VAL A 111 7.03 17.76 24.00
CA VAL A 111 5.94 16.88 24.45
C VAL A 111 6.48 15.50 24.85
N GLU A 112 6.06 15.04 26.03
CA GLU A 112 6.37 13.68 26.50
C GLU A 112 5.47 12.64 25.81
N GLY A 113 5.99 11.43 25.62
CA GLY A 113 5.23 10.28 25.12
C GLY A 113 5.36 10.03 23.61
N LEU A 114 5.91 10.96 22.83
CA LEU A 114 6.18 10.79 21.39
C LEU A 114 7.67 10.81 21.09
N ASN A 115 8.11 9.89 20.23
CA ASN A 115 9.50 9.88 19.76
C ASN A 115 9.66 10.79 18.53
N PHE A 116 9.68 12.10 18.75
CA PHE A 116 9.77 13.11 17.71
C PHE A 116 10.98 12.91 16.77
N LYS A 117 12.07 12.33 17.25
CA LYS A 117 13.25 12.01 16.42
C LYS A 117 13.00 10.96 15.32
N ASN A 118 11.91 10.21 15.42
CA ASN A 118 11.49 9.26 14.38
C ASN A 118 10.70 9.93 13.25
N PHE A 119 10.31 11.18 13.40
CA PHE A 119 9.54 11.90 12.37
C PHE A 119 10.41 12.20 11.17
N LYS A 120 9.85 12.04 9.97
CA LYS A 120 10.45 12.45 8.72
C LYS A 120 9.57 13.49 8.03
N PHE A 121 10.21 14.30 7.22
CA PHE A 121 9.54 15.34 6.46
C PHE A 121 9.83 15.20 4.97
N GLN A 122 8.90 15.66 4.15
CA GLN A 122 9.05 15.70 2.72
C GLN A 122 8.33 16.92 2.15
N PHE A 123 8.95 17.61 1.20
CA PHE A 123 8.35 18.80 0.60
C PHE A 123 7.27 18.44 -0.42
N ASP A 124 6.17 19.21 -0.44
CA ASP A 124 5.28 19.31 -1.60
C ASP A 124 6.00 20.07 -2.72
N THR A 125 5.79 19.66 -3.96
CA THR A 125 6.35 20.31 -5.17
C THR A 125 5.97 21.77 -5.33
N LYS A 126 4.97 22.26 -4.60
CA LYS A 126 4.47 23.63 -4.69
C LYS A 126 5.20 24.62 -3.77
N ILE A 127 6.07 24.14 -2.89
CA ILE A 127 6.86 25.03 -2.01
C ILE A 127 7.94 25.74 -2.83
N LYS A 128 8.11 27.05 -2.57
CA LYS A 128 9.17 27.86 -3.18
C LYS A 128 10.56 27.34 -2.75
N LYS A 129 11.52 27.33 -3.66
CA LYS A 129 12.87 26.80 -3.40
C LYS A 129 13.58 27.49 -2.24
N ASP A 130 13.51 28.83 -2.16
CA ASP A 130 14.18 29.58 -1.08
C ASP A 130 13.60 29.21 0.27
N LEU A 131 12.27 29.15 0.37
CA LEU A 131 11.58 28.74 1.61
C LEU A 131 11.86 27.27 1.96
N SER A 132 11.90 26.38 0.99
CA SER A 132 12.23 24.96 1.24
C SER A 132 13.65 24.79 1.76
N HIS A 133 14.59 25.59 1.30
CA HIS A 133 15.97 25.58 1.79
C HIS A 133 16.05 26.07 3.25
N GLU A 134 15.36 27.16 3.58
CA GLU A 134 15.29 27.68 4.96
C GLU A 134 14.65 26.66 5.91
N ILE A 135 13.52 26.09 5.53
CA ILE A 135 12.84 25.03 6.31
C ILE A 135 13.76 23.81 6.49
N LYS A 136 14.49 23.39 5.46
CA LYS A 136 15.40 22.25 5.55
C LYS A 136 16.50 22.49 6.58
N ILE A 137 17.11 23.68 6.60
CA ILE A 137 18.11 24.08 7.61
C ILE A 137 17.51 24.00 9.03
N ILE A 138 16.30 24.51 9.23
CA ILE A 138 15.65 24.46 10.55
C ILE A 138 15.46 22.99 10.98
N LEU A 139 14.91 22.15 10.12
CA LEU A 139 14.62 20.75 10.44
C LEU A 139 15.89 19.93 10.71
N GLU A 140 16.88 20.02 9.83
CA GLU A 140 18.08 19.19 9.90
C GLU A 140 19.09 19.71 10.92
N ASP A 141 19.43 21.01 10.88
CA ASP A 141 20.50 21.56 11.70
C ASP A 141 20.07 21.92 13.13
N GLN A 142 18.82 22.40 13.32
CA GLN A 142 18.36 22.82 14.65
C GLN A 142 17.69 21.67 15.41
N TYR A 143 16.87 20.85 14.72
CA TYR A 143 16.09 19.79 15.36
C TYR A 143 16.62 18.37 15.09
N ASN A 144 17.61 18.20 14.21
CA ASN A 144 18.18 16.90 13.80
C ASN A 144 17.09 15.91 13.31
N LEU A 145 16.22 16.41 12.41
CA LEU A 145 15.13 15.68 11.79
C LEU A 145 15.43 15.43 10.32
N GLU A 146 15.07 14.25 9.81
CA GLU A 146 15.34 13.84 8.44
C GLU A 146 14.34 14.46 7.45
N VAL A 147 14.86 15.08 6.38
CA VAL A 147 14.07 15.57 5.25
C VAL A 147 14.40 14.74 4.02
N LEU A 148 13.38 14.13 3.42
CA LEU A 148 13.57 13.36 2.19
C LEU A 148 13.82 14.29 1.00
N ASP A 149 14.85 13.98 0.20
CA ASP A 149 15.30 14.84 -0.91
C ASP A 149 14.31 14.94 -2.07
N ASN A 150 13.43 13.94 -2.25
CA ASN A 150 12.44 13.93 -3.32
C ASN A 150 11.16 14.67 -2.91
N CYS A 151 10.63 15.49 -3.81
CA CYS A 151 9.35 16.15 -3.56
C CYS A 151 8.17 15.18 -3.77
N TYR A 152 7.11 15.37 -2.99
CA TYR A 152 5.88 14.63 -3.11
C TYR A 152 4.89 15.35 -4.04
N HIS A 153 4.35 14.60 -5.01
CA HIS A 153 3.26 15.09 -5.82
C HIS A 153 1.93 14.67 -5.20
N LEU A 154 1.05 15.62 -4.99
CA LEU A 154 -0.33 15.34 -4.58
C LEU A 154 -1.09 14.75 -5.76
N PHE A 155 -1.51 13.51 -5.64
CA PHE A 155 -2.33 12.82 -6.63
C PHE A 155 -3.79 12.80 -6.18
N ASP A 156 -4.64 13.54 -6.88
CA ASP A 156 -6.07 13.68 -6.57
C ASP A 156 -6.96 13.19 -7.73
N TYR A 157 -6.61 12.08 -8.37
CA TYR A 157 -7.47 11.57 -9.42
C TYR A 157 -7.93 10.14 -9.14
N THR A 158 -9.19 9.90 -9.47
CA THR A 158 -9.81 8.58 -9.44
C THR A 158 -9.65 7.90 -10.79
N ASN A 159 -9.44 6.59 -10.78
CA ASN A 159 -9.41 5.73 -11.96
C ASN A 159 -9.97 4.36 -11.58
N SER A 160 -11.03 3.93 -12.25
CA SER A 160 -11.67 2.64 -11.97
C SER A 160 -10.72 1.44 -12.03
N ILE A 161 -9.56 1.57 -12.63
CA ILE A 161 -8.51 0.53 -12.68
C ILE A 161 -7.99 0.18 -11.28
N TYR A 162 -8.00 1.14 -10.34
CA TYR A 162 -7.50 0.93 -8.98
C TYR A 162 -8.32 -0.08 -8.17
N ASP A 163 -9.57 -0.32 -8.58
CA ASP A 163 -10.45 -1.30 -7.93
C ASP A 163 -10.31 -2.71 -8.54
N THR A 164 -9.70 -2.84 -9.72
CA THR A 164 -9.68 -4.08 -10.51
C THR A 164 -8.54 -5.02 -10.13
N ALA A 165 -8.67 -6.28 -10.53
CA ALA A 165 -7.62 -7.29 -10.39
C ALA A 165 -6.30 -6.95 -11.13
N TYR A 166 -6.32 -5.99 -12.06
CA TYR A 166 -5.11 -5.47 -12.71
C TYR A 166 -4.06 -4.99 -11.70
N MET A 167 -4.50 -4.45 -10.56
CA MET A 167 -3.60 -3.93 -9.54
C MET A 167 -2.70 -5.03 -8.91
N LEU A 168 -3.09 -6.30 -8.98
CA LEU A 168 -2.26 -7.42 -8.50
C LEU A 168 -0.90 -7.49 -9.22
N PRO A 169 -0.86 -7.83 -10.53
CA PRO A 169 0.43 -7.93 -11.24
C PRO A 169 1.13 -6.57 -11.34
N TYR A 170 0.39 -5.47 -11.41
CA TYR A 170 0.96 -4.13 -11.46
C TYR A 170 1.76 -3.79 -10.19
N ILE A 171 1.16 -3.98 -9.02
CA ILE A 171 1.83 -3.70 -7.74
C ILE A 171 2.99 -4.67 -7.53
N ILE A 172 2.80 -5.97 -7.75
CA ILE A 172 3.86 -6.97 -7.56
C ILE A 172 5.07 -6.64 -8.44
N HIS A 173 4.86 -6.33 -9.72
CA HIS A 173 5.95 -5.98 -10.63
C HIS A 173 6.68 -4.69 -10.19
N ASN A 174 5.91 -3.63 -9.93
CA ASN A 174 6.50 -2.33 -9.59
C ASN A 174 7.14 -2.30 -8.19
N SER A 175 6.71 -3.14 -7.26
CA SER A 175 7.38 -3.31 -5.96
C SER A 175 8.84 -3.80 -6.10
N ILE A 176 9.19 -4.37 -7.24
CA ILE A 176 10.54 -4.91 -7.50
C ILE A 176 11.33 -4.00 -8.44
N TYR A 177 10.69 -3.55 -9.51
CA TYR A 177 11.39 -2.92 -10.63
C TYR A 177 11.22 -1.40 -10.70
N ASN A 178 10.16 -0.85 -10.07
CA ASN A 178 9.86 0.58 -10.16
C ASN A 178 8.99 1.06 -8.99
N LEU A 179 9.54 1.04 -7.79
CA LEU A 179 8.82 1.36 -6.56
C LEU A 179 8.18 2.76 -6.58
N SER A 180 8.80 3.73 -7.27
CA SER A 180 8.26 5.08 -7.40
C SER A 180 6.87 5.14 -8.07
N SER A 181 6.56 4.16 -8.93
CA SER A 181 5.23 4.02 -9.54
C SER A 181 4.12 3.69 -8.53
N LEU A 182 4.46 3.33 -7.29
CA LEU A 182 3.50 2.98 -6.24
C LEU A 182 3.30 4.09 -5.20
N TYR A 183 3.99 5.22 -5.33
CA TYR A 183 3.94 6.31 -4.34
C TYR A 183 2.57 6.94 -4.12
N TYR A 184 1.62 6.71 -5.03
CA TYR A 184 0.24 7.20 -4.90
C TYR A 184 -0.70 6.22 -4.20
N ILE A 185 -0.30 4.96 -3.96
CA ILE A 185 -1.13 3.96 -3.29
C ILE A 185 -1.38 4.39 -1.84
N LYS A 186 -2.64 4.32 -1.43
CA LYS A 186 -3.10 4.71 -0.09
C LYS A 186 -3.59 3.50 0.71
N ALA A 187 -3.62 3.64 2.03
CA ALA A 187 -4.13 2.61 2.93
C ALA A 187 -5.62 2.32 2.67
N PHE A 188 -6.40 3.38 2.50
CA PHE A 188 -7.85 3.28 2.36
C PHE A 188 -8.39 4.31 1.36
N ASP A 189 -9.58 4.04 0.84
CA ASP A 189 -10.33 5.00 0.05
C ASP A 189 -10.97 6.04 0.96
N THR A 190 -10.64 7.30 0.75
CA THR A 190 -11.28 8.42 1.43
C THR A 190 -12.32 9.07 0.52
N LEU A 191 -13.40 9.51 1.12
CA LEU A 191 -14.39 10.33 0.44
C LEU A 191 -13.86 11.77 0.44
N ASP A 192 -13.27 12.19 -0.67
CA ASP A 192 -12.89 13.59 -0.82
C ASP A 192 -14.12 14.49 -0.68
N LYS A 193 -14.02 15.53 0.15
CA LYS A 193 -15.07 16.52 0.40
C LYS A 193 -15.52 17.24 -0.88
N GLN A 194 -14.73 17.19 -1.96
CA GLN A 194 -14.99 17.86 -3.25
C GLN A 194 -15.63 16.94 -4.29
N VAL A 195 -15.60 15.63 -4.11
CA VAL A 195 -16.28 14.70 -5.01
C VAL A 195 -17.72 14.58 -4.58
N ASN A 196 -18.67 14.94 -5.46
CA ASN A 196 -20.08 14.60 -5.28
C ASN A 196 -20.17 13.12 -4.91
N LEU A 197 -20.56 12.84 -3.66
CA LEU A 197 -20.66 11.52 -3.07
C LEU A 197 -21.44 10.61 -4.01
N THR A 198 -20.75 9.90 -4.87
CA THR A 198 -21.33 8.75 -5.51
C THR A 198 -21.49 7.74 -4.39
N ASN A 199 -22.71 7.30 -4.11
CA ASN A 199 -22.99 6.21 -3.15
C ASN A 199 -22.43 4.87 -3.69
N GLU A 200 -21.33 4.92 -4.44
CA GLU A 200 -20.72 3.75 -5.04
C GLU A 200 -19.78 3.08 -4.04
N VAL A 201 -19.81 1.77 -4.06
CA VAL A 201 -18.96 0.94 -3.19
C VAL A 201 -17.51 0.99 -3.66
N PHE A 202 -17.33 1.02 -4.99
CA PHE A 202 -16.03 1.14 -5.66
C PHE A 202 -16.08 2.33 -6.62
N PHE A 203 -15.27 3.33 -6.36
CA PHE A 203 -15.26 4.59 -7.10
C PHE A 203 -13.88 4.93 -7.72
N GLY A 204 -12.98 3.92 -7.75
CA GLY A 204 -11.69 4.07 -8.42
C GLY A 204 -10.68 4.91 -7.65
N TYR A 205 -10.67 4.85 -6.33
CA TYR A 205 -9.65 5.49 -5.52
C TYR A 205 -8.45 4.55 -5.29
N PRO A 206 -7.20 5.03 -5.13
CA PRO A 206 -6.03 4.16 -5.05
C PRO A 206 -5.79 3.56 -3.65
N GLY A 207 -6.83 3.32 -2.86
CA GLY A 207 -6.72 2.66 -1.56
C GLY A 207 -6.54 1.15 -1.67
N LEU A 208 -5.92 0.56 -0.65
CA LEU A 208 -5.85 -0.90 -0.50
C LEU A 208 -7.18 -1.49 -0.02
N VAL A 209 -7.88 -0.73 0.80
CA VAL A 209 -9.19 -1.07 1.34
C VAL A 209 -10.17 0.04 0.95
N ASN A 210 -11.39 -0.32 0.56
CA ASN A 210 -12.37 0.69 0.19
C ASN A 210 -13.05 1.33 1.42
N SER A 211 -13.83 2.39 1.20
CA SER A 211 -14.56 3.12 2.28
C SER A 211 -15.60 2.29 3.04
N LYS A 212 -15.83 1.02 2.68
CA LYS A 212 -16.69 0.07 3.38
C LYS A 212 -15.91 -1.01 4.12
N GLY A 213 -14.59 -0.86 4.22
CA GLY A 213 -13.70 -1.83 4.84
C GLY A 213 -13.43 -3.08 3.98
N ILE A 214 -13.80 -3.07 2.69
CA ILE A 214 -13.61 -4.23 1.81
C ILE A 214 -12.22 -4.18 1.18
N LYS A 215 -11.42 -5.23 1.38
CA LYS A 215 -10.10 -5.38 0.80
C LYS A 215 -10.17 -5.48 -0.72
N LYS A 216 -9.33 -4.71 -1.42
CA LYS A 216 -9.24 -4.71 -2.88
C LYS A 216 -8.14 -5.67 -3.37
N PRO A 217 -8.07 -5.98 -4.66
CA PRO A 217 -6.95 -6.76 -5.21
C PRO A 217 -5.58 -6.15 -4.91
N SER A 218 -5.48 -4.81 -4.86
CA SER A 218 -4.27 -4.08 -4.46
C SER A 218 -3.77 -4.46 -3.07
N TYR A 219 -4.67 -4.66 -2.09
CA TYR A 219 -4.33 -5.14 -0.76
C TYR A 219 -3.61 -6.49 -0.80
N TYR A 220 -4.17 -7.43 -1.56
CA TYR A 220 -3.62 -8.78 -1.64
C TYR A 220 -2.28 -8.84 -2.39
N ALA A 221 -1.98 -7.87 -3.26
CA ALA A 221 -0.64 -7.76 -3.83
C ALA A 221 0.41 -7.54 -2.74
N TYR A 222 0.18 -6.59 -1.83
CA TYR A 222 1.05 -6.35 -0.66
C TYR A 222 1.07 -7.53 0.31
N TYR A 223 -0.09 -8.13 0.57
CA TYR A 223 -0.22 -9.29 1.45
C TYR A 223 0.62 -10.48 0.94
N LEU A 224 0.51 -10.83 -0.35
CA LEU A 224 1.29 -11.91 -0.94
C LEU A 224 2.80 -11.59 -0.96
N LEU A 225 3.18 -10.36 -1.27
CA LEU A 225 4.58 -9.91 -1.20
C LEU A 225 5.13 -10.00 0.23
N ASN A 226 4.32 -9.66 1.24
CA ASN A 226 4.74 -9.75 2.64
C ASN A 226 5.02 -11.18 3.08
N MET A 227 4.31 -12.16 2.53
CA MET A 227 4.50 -13.58 2.82
C MET A 227 5.79 -14.17 2.21
N LEU A 228 6.51 -13.45 1.35
CA LEU A 228 7.80 -13.88 0.83
C LEU A 228 8.86 -13.93 1.92
N GLY A 229 9.81 -14.85 1.79
CA GLY A 229 10.97 -14.95 2.69
C GLY A 229 12.00 -13.83 2.46
N ASN A 230 12.99 -13.77 3.31
CA ASN A 230 14.01 -12.73 3.26
C ASN A 230 15.22 -13.08 2.37
N THR A 231 15.38 -14.34 1.97
CA THR A 231 16.46 -14.76 1.06
C THR A 231 15.93 -14.90 -0.35
N LEU A 232 16.46 -14.12 -1.28
CA LEU A 232 16.11 -14.19 -2.69
C LEU A 232 16.84 -15.36 -3.35
N VAL A 233 16.08 -16.24 -3.99
CA VAL A 233 16.61 -17.44 -4.70
C VAL A 233 16.59 -17.23 -6.21
N SER A 234 15.51 -16.66 -6.73
CA SER A 234 15.38 -16.39 -8.17
C SER A 234 14.31 -15.33 -8.41
N ILE A 235 14.53 -14.49 -9.40
CA ILE A 235 13.59 -13.44 -9.77
C ILE A 235 13.68 -13.17 -11.28
N ASP A 236 12.51 -13.01 -11.91
CA ASP A 236 12.40 -12.51 -13.28
C ASP A 236 10.99 -11.96 -13.50
N LYS A 237 10.72 -11.39 -14.66
CA LYS A 237 9.40 -10.90 -15.05
C LYS A 237 8.38 -12.04 -14.95
N GLY A 238 7.41 -11.89 -14.05
CA GLY A 238 6.34 -12.87 -13.81
C GLY A 238 6.56 -13.83 -12.65
N PHE A 239 7.73 -13.85 -11.99
CA PHE A 239 7.93 -14.66 -10.81
C PHE A 239 9.00 -14.15 -9.85
N ILE A 240 8.84 -14.53 -8.58
CA ILE A 240 9.81 -14.31 -7.50
C ILE A 240 9.88 -15.60 -6.69
N VAL A 241 11.06 -16.09 -6.41
CA VAL A 241 11.30 -17.22 -5.52
C VAL A 241 12.15 -16.75 -4.35
N THR A 242 11.63 -16.97 -3.15
CA THR A 242 12.35 -16.66 -1.91
C THR A 242 12.40 -17.88 -1.02
N LYS A 243 13.23 -17.80 0.03
CA LYS A 243 13.41 -18.82 1.04
C LYS A 243 13.43 -18.21 2.43
N SER A 244 12.82 -18.88 3.39
CA SER A 244 12.98 -18.61 4.82
C SER A 244 13.09 -19.93 5.57
N HIS A 245 14.21 -20.15 6.30
CA HIS A 245 14.53 -21.41 6.99
C HIS A 245 14.38 -22.62 6.06
N SER A 246 13.38 -23.51 6.31
CA SER A 246 13.08 -24.70 5.53
C SER A 246 11.94 -24.53 4.52
N GLU A 247 11.45 -23.31 4.33
CA GLU A 247 10.32 -23.03 3.46
C GLU A 247 10.75 -22.28 2.20
N TYR A 248 10.16 -22.64 1.06
CA TYR A 248 10.25 -21.87 -0.16
C TYR A 248 8.93 -21.16 -0.44
N GLN A 249 9.01 -19.89 -0.87
CA GLN A 249 7.86 -19.10 -1.32
C GLN A 249 8.07 -18.75 -2.78
N ILE A 250 7.10 -19.09 -3.62
CA ILE A 250 7.12 -18.87 -5.06
C ILE A 250 5.92 -17.99 -5.39
N LEU A 251 6.15 -16.74 -5.68
CA LEU A 251 5.11 -15.79 -6.14
C LEU A 251 5.16 -15.71 -7.65
N LEU A 252 4.08 -16.11 -8.29
CA LEU A 252 3.86 -16.03 -9.72
C LEU A 252 2.83 -14.94 -10.00
N TYR A 253 3.05 -14.12 -11.01
CA TYR A 253 2.09 -13.09 -11.40
C TYR A 253 2.03 -12.94 -12.92
N SER A 254 0.87 -12.60 -13.44
CA SER A 254 0.74 -12.33 -14.86
C SER A 254 1.49 -11.06 -15.22
N PHE A 255 2.35 -11.12 -16.24
CA PHE A 255 3.12 -9.98 -16.69
C PHE A 255 2.95 -9.76 -18.19
N ASN A 256 2.78 -8.50 -18.56
CA ASN A 256 2.81 -8.05 -19.94
C ASN A 256 3.35 -6.61 -19.97
N GLU A 257 4.27 -6.31 -20.87
CA GLU A 257 4.88 -4.97 -20.98
C GLU A 257 3.86 -3.86 -21.25
N SER A 258 2.74 -4.17 -21.89
CA SER A 258 1.67 -3.21 -22.09
C SER A 258 0.93 -2.78 -20.82
N PHE A 259 1.10 -3.51 -19.69
CA PHE A 259 0.42 -3.19 -18.43
C PHE A 259 0.84 -1.85 -17.84
N ASN A 260 2.10 -1.47 -17.98
CA ASN A 260 2.59 -0.19 -17.45
C ASN A 260 1.88 1.04 -18.04
N ASN A 261 1.31 0.90 -19.23
CA ASN A 261 0.60 1.97 -19.92
C ASN A 261 -0.90 2.02 -19.59
N LEU A 262 -1.46 1.00 -18.91
CA LEU A 262 -2.90 0.91 -18.69
C LEU A 262 -3.44 1.97 -17.71
N LEU A 263 -2.62 2.45 -16.79
CA LEU A 263 -3.01 3.56 -15.89
C LEU A 263 -3.34 4.85 -16.63
N ASN A 264 -2.83 5.01 -17.84
CA ASN A 264 -3.15 6.16 -18.71
C ASN A 264 -4.53 6.05 -19.36
N PHE A 265 -5.21 4.89 -19.27
CA PHE A 265 -6.53 4.69 -19.86
C PHE A 265 -7.63 4.93 -18.83
N LYS A 266 -8.46 5.93 -19.09
CA LYS A 266 -9.67 6.24 -18.30
C LYS A 266 -10.83 5.27 -18.54
N ASN A 267 -10.68 4.28 -19.42
CA ASN A 267 -11.79 3.43 -19.87
C ASN A 267 -11.54 1.95 -19.55
N VAL A 268 -12.37 1.39 -18.65
CA VAL A 268 -12.34 -0.03 -18.22
C VAL A 268 -12.50 -1.00 -19.39
N ASP A 269 -13.21 -0.63 -20.47
CA ASP A 269 -13.39 -1.52 -21.62
C ASP A 269 -12.11 -1.75 -22.43
N LYS A 270 -11.16 -0.80 -22.42
CA LYS A 270 -9.83 -1.01 -22.99
C LYS A 270 -9.01 -1.98 -22.12
N ILE A 271 -9.22 -1.98 -20.82
CA ILE A 271 -8.57 -2.90 -19.88
C ILE A 271 -9.01 -4.33 -20.15
N LYS A 272 -10.30 -4.57 -20.40
CA LYS A 272 -10.83 -5.90 -20.75
C LYS A 272 -10.19 -6.48 -22.01
N LYS A 273 -9.80 -5.69 -22.99
CA LYS A 273 -9.12 -6.16 -24.20
C LYS A 273 -7.71 -6.69 -23.95
N THR A 274 -7.04 -6.23 -22.88
CA THR A 274 -5.70 -6.68 -22.49
C THR A 274 -5.74 -7.89 -21.53
N GLN A 275 -6.94 -8.32 -21.08
CA GLN A 275 -7.15 -9.45 -20.17
C GLN A 275 -6.84 -10.82 -20.78
N ASN A 276 -6.68 -10.94 -22.09
CA ASN A 276 -6.43 -12.21 -22.77
C ASN A 276 -4.98 -12.72 -22.65
N VAL A 277 -4.24 -12.19 -21.67
CA VAL A 277 -2.89 -12.67 -21.38
C VAL A 277 -2.96 -14.03 -20.71
N THR A 278 -2.16 -14.96 -21.20
CA THR A 278 -1.96 -16.27 -20.58
C THR A 278 -0.47 -16.52 -20.41
N ASN A 279 -0.02 -16.57 -19.18
CA ASN A 279 1.36 -16.93 -18.84
C ASN A 279 1.37 -18.39 -18.35
N LYS A 280 2.25 -19.20 -18.95
CA LYS A 280 2.53 -20.56 -18.48
C LYS A 280 3.91 -20.58 -17.87
N LEU A 281 3.99 -20.98 -16.63
CA LEU A 281 5.23 -21.05 -15.87
C LEU A 281 5.46 -22.48 -15.38
N SER A 282 6.69 -22.96 -15.51
CA SER A 282 7.11 -24.26 -15.01
C SER A 282 8.40 -24.07 -14.20
N ILE A 283 8.37 -24.44 -12.94
CA ILE A 283 9.48 -24.32 -12.01
C ILE A 283 9.85 -25.70 -11.49
N ASN A 284 11.12 -26.06 -11.61
CA ASN A 284 11.66 -27.30 -11.06
C ASN A 284 12.44 -27.00 -9.80
N ILE A 285 12.01 -27.59 -8.69
CA ILE A 285 12.73 -27.52 -7.41
C ILE A 285 13.44 -28.85 -7.23
N LEU A 286 14.76 -28.75 -7.06
CA LEU A 286 15.62 -29.93 -6.98
C LEU A 286 15.88 -30.30 -5.52
N ASN A 287 16.11 -31.62 -5.28
CA ASN A 287 16.56 -32.17 -4.00
C ASN A 287 15.63 -31.90 -2.82
N ILE A 288 14.34 -32.16 -2.98
CA ILE A 288 13.38 -32.18 -1.88
C ILE A 288 13.69 -33.34 -0.97
N LYS A 289 14.24 -33.04 0.21
CA LYS A 289 14.80 -34.04 1.15
C LYS A 289 13.74 -34.75 1.98
N SER A 290 12.56 -34.15 2.15
CA SER A 290 11.46 -34.64 2.98
C SER A 290 10.13 -34.57 2.23
N ASN A 291 9.08 -35.11 2.85
CA ASN A 291 7.73 -34.85 2.37
C ASN A 291 7.43 -33.36 2.49
N THR A 292 6.64 -32.84 1.56
CA THR A 292 6.43 -31.40 1.47
C THR A 292 4.93 -31.11 1.41
N ARG A 293 4.47 -30.23 2.30
CA ARG A 293 3.15 -29.62 2.24
C ARG A 293 3.21 -28.41 1.31
N ILE A 294 2.30 -28.35 0.36
CA ILE A 294 2.20 -27.27 -0.61
C ILE A 294 0.92 -26.50 -0.34
N ILE A 295 1.04 -25.19 -0.08
CA ILE A 295 -0.08 -24.29 0.13
C ILE A 295 -0.09 -23.31 -1.03
N GLU A 296 -1.22 -23.20 -1.73
CA GLU A 296 -1.38 -22.30 -2.87
C GLU A 296 -2.44 -21.23 -2.56
N TYR A 297 -2.08 -19.97 -2.70
CA TYR A 297 -2.99 -18.82 -2.68
C TYR A 297 -3.19 -18.35 -4.11
N ASP A 298 -4.42 -18.32 -4.57
CA ASP A 298 -4.78 -17.99 -5.96
C ASP A 298 -5.71 -16.80 -6.00
N ILE A 299 -5.31 -15.74 -6.71
CA ILE A 299 -6.10 -14.52 -6.87
C ILE A 299 -6.19 -14.17 -8.36
N ASN A 300 -7.41 -13.94 -8.80
CA ASN A 300 -7.73 -13.51 -10.16
C ASN A 300 -9.12 -12.88 -10.19
N GLU A 301 -9.58 -12.44 -11.34
CA GLU A 301 -10.89 -11.83 -11.52
C GLU A 301 -12.07 -12.69 -11.07
N LYS A 302 -11.91 -14.02 -11.02
CA LYS A 302 -12.97 -14.96 -10.61
C LYS A 302 -12.85 -15.39 -9.14
N SER A 303 -11.72 -15.08 -8.48
CA SER A 303 -11.43 -15.50 -7.11
C SER A 303 -10.51 -14.51 -6.45
N GLY A 304 -10.91 -13.94 -5.33
CA GLY A 304 -10.13 -12.98 -4.56
C GLY A 304 -10.22 -11.53 -5.07
N SER A 305 -11.13 -11.22 -6.01
CA SER A 305 -11.42 -9.86 -6.45
C SER A 305 -12.81 -9.43 -6.02
N SER A 306 -12.89 -8.64 -4.96
CA SER A 306 -14.15 -8.09 -4.45
C SER A 306 -14.85 -7.18 -5.49
N PHE A 307 -14.09 -6.47 -6.31
CA PHE A 307 -14.64 -5.62 -7.37
C PHE A 307 -15.35 -6.42 -8.46
N ASP A 308 -14.77 -7.51 -8.93
CA ASP A 308 -15.39 -8.35 -9.96
C ASP A 308 -16.64 -9.07 -9.42
N TYR A 309 -16.63 -9.44 -8.14
CA TYR A 309 -17.82 -9.94 -7.45
C TYR A 309 -18.93 -8.88 -7.37
N TRP A 310 -18.60 -7.65 -6.99
CA TRP A 310 -19.55 -6.55 -6.95
C TRP A 310 -20.17 -6.28 -8.33
N ILE A 311 -19.38 -6.36 -9.40
CA ILE A 311 -19.88 -6.29 -10.77
C ILE A 311 -20.89 -7.41 -11.05
N SER A 312 -20.55 -8.65 -10.66
CA SER A 312 -21.42 -9.81 -10.87
C SER A 312 -22.74 -9.74 -10.09
N MET A 313 -22.75 -9.02 -8.97
CA MET A 313 -23.96 -8.73 -8.17
C MET A 313 -24.84 -7.63 -8.79
N GLY A 314 -24.48 -7.06 -9.93
CA GLY A 314 -25.23 -5.98 -10.58
C GLY A 314 -24.87 -4.57 -10.10
N LYS A 315 -23.71 -4.38 -9.48
CA LYS A 315 -23.18 -3.10 -9.00
C LYS A 315 -24.13 -2.37 -8.03
N PRO A 316 -24.57 -2.98 -6.93
CA PRO A 316 -25.45 -2.33 -5.97
C PRO A 316 -24.80 -1.07 -5.40
N LYS A 317 -25.50 0.07 -5.46
CA LYS A 317 -25.00 1.35 -4.91
C LYS A 317 -25.01 1.37 -3.38
N ARG A 318 -25.89 0.59 -2.76
CA ARG A 318 -25.99 0.41 -1.31
C ARG A 318 -25.91 -1.07 -1.02
N LEU A 319 -24.99 -1.45 -0.15
CA LEU A 319 -24.85 -2.85 0.27
C LEU A 319 -25.74 -3.13 1.48
N LYS A 320 -26.50 -4.21 1.39
CA LYS A 320 -27.11 -4.84 2.58
C LYS A 320 -26.00 -5.55 3.38
N LYS A 321 -26.28 -5.88 4.64
CA LYS A 321 -25.33 -6.55 5.52
C LYS A 321 -24.77 -7.84 4.90
N GLU A 322 -25.66 -8.68 4.36
CA GLU A 322 -25.29 -9.93 3.69
C GLU A 322 -24.40 -9.72 2.45
N GLU A 323 -24.72 -8.71 1.64
CA GLU A 323 -23.94 -8.35 0.46
C GLU A 323 -22.53 -7.85 0.83
N LYS A 324 -22.41 -7.07 1.92
CA LYS A 324 -21.14 -6.64 2.47
C LYS A 324 -20.31 -7.84 2.94
N GLU A 325 -20.91 -8.78 3.67
CA GLU A 325 -20.24 -10.02 4.12
C GLU A 325 -19.77 -10.88 2.94
N ILE A 326 -20.60 -11.01 1.89
CA ILE A 326 -20.22 -11.73 0.67
C ILE A 326 -18.98 -11.09 0.04
N LEU A 327 -18.95 -9.77 -0.11
CA LEU A 327 -17.81 -9.06 -0.68
C LEU A 327 -16.55 -9.22 0.17
N HIS A 328 -16.64 -9.16 1.50
CA HIS A 328 -15.52 -9.43 2.39
C HIS A 328 -14.96 -10.84 2.19
N LYS A 329 -15.83 -11.86 2.13
CA LYS A 329 -15.42 -13.25 1.92
C LYS A 329 -14.85 -13.49 0.52
N SER A 330 -15.45 -12.87 -0.51
CA SER A 330 -15.02 -13.01 -1.90
C SER A 330 -13.68 -12.33 -2.20
N SER A 331 -13.26 -11.38 -1.37
CA SER A 331 -11.96 -10.72 -1.51
C SER A 331 -10.80 -11.62 -1.13
N PHE A 332 -11.03 -12.66 -0.31
CA PHE A 332 -9.95 -13.52 0.16
C PHE A 332 -9.43 -14.46 -0.94
N PRO A 333 -8.11 -14.71 -1.03
CA PRO A 333 -7.53 -15.65 -1.98
C PRO A 333 -8.13 -17.06 -1.87
N LYS A 334 -8.31 -17.73 -2.98
CA LYS A 334 -8.62 -19.15 -2.94
C LYS A 334 -7.39 -19.91 -2.45
N ILE A 335 -7.56 -20.74 -1.40
CA ILE A 335 -6.49 -21.54 -0.84
C ILE A 335 -6.68 -23.01 -1.27
N ASN A 336 -5.61 -23.63 -1.77
CA ASN A 336 -5.55 -25.06 -2.04
C ASN A 336 -4.38 -25.68 -1.26
N PHE A 337 -4.58 -26.93 -0.84
CA PHE A 337 -3.56 -27.71 -0.14
C PHE A 337 -3.29 -29.00 -0.90
N ARG A 338 -2.02 -29.35 -1.02
CA ARG A 338 -1.58 -30.65 -1.54
C ARG A 338 -0.30 -31.10 -0.86
N TYR A 339 0.00 -32.38 -0.98
CA TYR A 339 1.21 -32.99 -0.43
C TYR A 339 2.02 -33.61 -1.56
N SER A 340 3.34 -33.46 -1.47
CA SER A 340 4.30 -34.16 -2.32
C SER A 340 5.18 -35.05 -1.45
N LYS A 341 5.44 -36.26 -1.93
CA LYS A 341 6.44 -37.12 -1.32
C LYS A 341 7.84 -36.60 -1.64
N LYS A 342 8.83 -37.02 -0.84
CA LYS A 342 10.26 -36.83 -1.12
C LYS A 342 10.56 -37.13 -2.59
N SER A 343 11.24 -36.24 -3.27
CA SER A 343 11.52 -36.36 -4.71
C SER A 343 12.83 -35.65 -5.06
N THR A 344 13.55 -36.16 -6.04
CA THR A 344 14.72 -35.49 -6.61
C THR A 344 14.34 -34.21 -7.36
N VAL A 345 13.15 -34.17 -7.94
CA VAL A 345 12.60 -33.00 -8.66
C VAL A 345 11.11 -32.85 -8.32
N LEU A 346 10.75 -31.69 -7.84
CA LEU A 346 9.35 -31.26 -7.72
C LEU A 346 9.06 -30.25 -8.83
N ASN A 347 8.25 -30.67 -9.82
CA ASN A 347 7.81 -29.76 -10.88
C ASN A 347 6.54 -29.04 -10.45
N ILE A 348 6.57 -27.72 -10.50
CA ILE A 348 5.42 -26.83 -10.26
C ILE A 348 5.05 -26.17 -11.57
N GLN A 349 3.84 -26.46 -12.04
CA GLN A 349 3.26 -25.85 -13.23
C GLN A 349 2.12 -24.93 -12.83
N ALA A 350 2.12 -23.72 -13.39
CA ALA A 350 1.04 -22.76 -13.20
C ALA A 350 0.64 -22.12 -14.53
N THR A 351 -0.64 -21.97 -14.72
CA THR A 351 -1.21 -21.19 -15.82
C THR A 351 -1.95 -20.01 -15.23
N LEU A 352 -1.45 -18.81 -15.49
CA LEU A 352 -2.05 -17.56 -15.07
C LEU A 352 -2.83 -16.97 -16.24
N LYS A 353 -4.12 -16.70 -16.04
CA LYS A 353 -5.01 -16.13 -17.04
C LYS A 353 -5.50 -14.77 -16.59
N GLY A 354 -5.48 -13.79 -17.48
CA GLY A 354 -5.88 -12.43 -17.17
C GLY A 354 -4.98 -11.79 -16.10
N TYR A 355 -5.54 -10.94 -15.28
CA TYR A 355 -4.85 -10.30 -14.17
C TYR A 355 -4.89 -11.22 -12.94
N SER A 356 -3.79 -11.89 -12.69
CA SER A 356 -3.73 -12.90 -11.63
C SER A 356 -2.38 -12.96 -10.95
N ALA A 357 -2.39 -13.42 -9.70
CA ALA A 357 -1.23 -13.78 -8.94
C ALA A 357 -1.47 -15.09 -8.18
N LYS A 358 -0.41 -15.88 -7.99
CA LYS A 358 -0.43 -17.13 -7.25
C LYS A 358 0.81 -17.20 -6.35
N LEU A 359 0.61 -17.35 -5.05
CA LEU A 359 1.68 -17.66 -4.12
C LEU A 359 1.64 -19.14 -3.77
N ILE A 360 2.78 -19.80 -3.88
CA ILE A 360 2.97 -21.21 -3.54
C ILE A 360 3.99 -21.28 -2.42
N ILE A 361 3.60 -21.83 -1.27
CA ILE A 361 4.48 -22.04 -0.13
C ILE A 361 4.76 -23.53 0.00
N LEU A 362 6.03 -23.89 0.03
CA LEU A 362 6.51 -25.25 0.22
C LEU A 362 7.08 -25.37 1.63
N LYS A 363 6.47 -26.21 2.43
CA LYS A 363 6.90 -26.49 3.82
C LYS A 363 7.33 -27.92 3.93
N GLU A 364 8.60 -28.15 4.24
CA GLU A 364 9.12 -29.48 4.58
C GLU A 364 8.47 -29.98 5.88
N THR A 365 8.04 -31.26 5.92
CA THR A 365 7.37 -31.89 7.07
C THR A 365 8.16 -33.09 7.56
#